data_d35d8fb844473c8f0a13c616e89e85dd
#
_entry.id   d35d8fb844473c8f0a13c616e89e85dd
#
_cell.length_a   1.000
_cell.length_b   1.000
_cell.length_c   1.000
_cell.angle_alpha   90.00
_cell.angle_beta   90.00
_cell.angle_gamma   90.00
#
_symmetry.space_group_name_H-M   'P 1'
#
loop_
_entity.id
_entity.type
_entity.pdbx_description
1 polymer ?
#
loop_
_entity_poly.entity_id
_entity_poly.type
_entity_poly.pdbx_seq_one_letter_code
_entity_poly.pdbx_strand_id
1 'polypeptide(L)'
;MSLQKFRCLLTAIALASLIACSSTGSLTTQKLDPLTAVTITYTKSPLVFYHDQSGRAAHARDYIHMAPLEVNRGGTYRYFIWLGIWNTLQDNQTGGPRDGFESIVVMADGEPKVLELSGWTAASVGASEPIYLKPVASSSDAYYEVTADYLRLLAESTDVRIRSSGSRGASYEPWNNQERGLTSLREFVRDVRY
;
A
#
# COMPACT_ATOMS: atom_id res chain seq x y z
N MET A 1 -2.04 42.66 46.28
CA MET A 1 -2.31 41.80 45.11
C MET A 1 -2.82 40.47 45.65
N SER A 2 -4.11 40.16 45.47
CA SER A 2 -4.81 39.17 46.27
C SER A 2 -4.48 37.73 45.82
N LEU A 3 -4.34 36.83 46.80
CA LEU A 3 -4.10 35.41 46.67
C LEU A 3 -5.05 34.72 45.66
N GLN A 4 -6.22 35.31 45.46
CA GLN A 4 -7.27 34.83 44.55
C GLN A 4 -6.90 35.01 43.08
N LYS A 5 -6.15 36.03 42.69
CA LYS A 5 -5.63 36.25 41.31
C LYS A 5 -4.53 35.26 40.94
N PHE A 6 -3.75 34.83 41.94
CA PHE A 6 -2.68 33.84 41.73
C PHE A 6 -3.25 32.42 41.53
N ARG A 7 -4.36 32.07 42.19
CA ARG A 7 -5.05 30.77 42.03
C ARG A 7 -5.70 30.63 40.64
N CYS A 8 -6.29 31.70 40.11
CA CYS A 8 -6.88 31.71 38.77
C CYS A 8 -5.82 31.57 37.66
N LEU A 9 -4.61 32.11 37.85
CA LEU A 9 -3.54 32.02 36.87
C LEU A 9 -2.96 30.61 36.80
N LEU A 10 -2.82 29.93 37.93
CA LEU A 10 -2.33 28.52 37.98
C LEU A 10 -3.33 27.52 37.39
N THR A 11 -4.63 27.73 37.54
CA THR A 11 -5.66 26.89 36.94
C THR A 11 -5.75 27.08 35.43
N ALA A 12 -5.51 28.29 34.90
CA ALA A 12 -5.50 28.54 33.45
C ALA A 12 -4.31 27.86 32.73
N ILE A 13 -3.14 27.80 33.39
CA ILE A 13 -1.94 27.15 32.85
C ILE A 13 -2.11 25.61 32.86
N ALA A 14 -2.78 25.01 33.84
CA ALA A 14 -3.03 23.59 33.91
C ALA A 14 -4.02 23.08 32.85
N LEU A 15 -4.99 23.90 32.38
CA LEU A 15 -5.91 23.54 31.31
C LEU A 15 -5.28 23.63 29.90
N ALA A 16 -4.26 24.46 29.71
CA ALA A 16 -3.58 24.59 28.41
C ALA A 16 -2.70 23.38 28.05
N SER A 17 -2.33 22.53 29.01
CA SER A 17 -1.46 21.39 28.84
C SER A 17 -2.17 20.11 28.31
N LEU A 18 -3.49 20.10 28.20
CA LEU A 18 -4.29 18.92 27.80
C LEU A 18 -4.62 18.86 26.30
N ILE A 19 -4.15 19.81 25.49
CA ILE A 19 -4.52 19.90 24.06
C ILE A 19 -3.48 19.23 23.14
N ALA A 20 -2.41 18.65 23.64
CA ALA A 20 -1.33 18.12 22.83
C ALA A 20 -1.20 16.61 22.96
N CYS A 21 -2.12 15.83 22.39
CA CYS A 21 -1.88 14.45 21.93
C CYS A 21 -3.06 13.92 21.13
N SER A 22 -3.41 14.53 20.01
CA SER A 22 -3.99 13.79 18.91
C SER A 22 -2.84 13.25 18.06
N SER A 23 -2.22 12.15 18.49
CA SER A 23 -1.38 11.37 17.60
C SER A 23 -2.30 10.75 16.54
N THR A 24 -2.52 11.44 15.43
CA THR A 24 -2.95 10.80 14.19
C THR A 24 -1.89 9.73 13.91
N GLY A 25 -2.23 8.47 14.23
CA GLY A 25 -1.28 7.37 14.08
C GLY A 25 -0.77 7.34 12.65
N SER A 26 0.57 7.37 12.44
CA SER A 26 1.19 7.31 11.13
C SER A 26 0.58 6.18 10.30
N LEU A 27 0.23 6.46 9.05
CA LEU A 27 -0.26 5.49 8.07
C LEU A 27 0.89 4.65 7.49
N THR A 28 2.13 5.03 7.76
CA THR A 28 3.37 4.32 7.40
C THR A 28 3.88 3.53 8.59
N THR A 29 4.45 2.37 8.35
CA THR A 29 5.08 1.51 9.35
C THR A 29 6.48 1.12 8.90
N GLN A 30 7.42 1.07 9.83
CA GLN A 30 8.76 0.57 9.59
C GLN A 30 9.00 -0.68 10.46
N LYS A 31 9.55 -1.74 9.87
CA LYS A 31 9.88 -3.00 10.54
C LYS A 31 11.28 -3.44 10.14
N LEU A 32 12.11 -3.78 11.13
CA LEU A 32 13.37 -4.51 10.90
C LEU A 32 13.06 -6.00 10.79
N ASP A 33 13.49 -6.63 9.73
CA ASP A 33 13.49 -8.09 9.57
C ASP A 33 14.79 -8.67 10.17
N PRO A 34 14.71 -9.37 11.30
CA PRO A 34 15.91 -9.83 12.00
C PRO A 34 16.67 -10.94 11.28
N LEU A 35 16.00 -11.69 10.38
CA LEU A 35 16.62 -12.79 9.66
C LEU A 35 17.40 -12.31 8.44
N THR A 36 16.93 -11.27 7.77
CA THR A 36 17.55 -10.75 6.55
C THR A 36 18.30 -9.44 6.77
N ALA A 37 18.19 -8.86 7.97
CA ALA A 37 18.75 -7.56 8.36
C ALA A 37 18.32 -6.42 7.43
N VAL A 38 17.14 -6.53 6.79
CA VAL A 38 16.55 -5.45 6.01
C VAL A 38 15.54 -4.66 6.85
N THR A 39 15.51 -3.36 6.65
CA THR A 39 14.45 -2.50 7.18
C THR A 39 13.41 -2.29 6.09
N ILE A 40 12.15 -2.58 6.40
CA ILE A 40 11.03 -2.48 5.46
C ILE A 40 10.12 -1.36 5.93
N THR A 41 9.89 -0.37 5.06
CA THR A 41 8.90 0.69 5.27
C THR A 41 7.71 0.43 4.35
N TYR A 42 6.49 0.46 4.87
CA TYR A 42 5.28 0.14 4.12
C TYR A 42 4.05 0.87 4.67
N THR A 43 2.98 0.95 3.89
CA THR A 43 1.73 1.60 4.29
C THR A 43 0.78 0.62 4.98
N LYS A 44 -0.10 1.14 5.85
CA LYS A 44 -1.15 0.35 6.53
C LYS A 44 -2.43 0.20 5.73
N SER A 45 -2.63 1.04 4.73
CA SER A 45 -3.87 1.06 3.95
C SER A 45 -3.55 1.03 2.46
N PRO A 46 -3.80 -0.09 1.77
CA PRO A 46 -3.61 -0.21 0.34
C PRO A 46 -4.67 0.57 -0.44
N LEU A 47 -4.38 0.90 -1.69
CA LEU A 47 -5.36 1.22 -2.72
C LEU A 47 -6.06 -0.08 -3.13
N VAL A 48 -7.36 -0.01 -3.42
CA VAL A 48 -8.14 -1.19 -3.81
C VAL A 48 -8.70 -0.98 -5.22
N PHE A 49 -8.52 -1.96 -6.08
CA PHE A 49 -9.04 -1.99 -7.44
C PHE A 49 -9.89 -3.24 -7.63
N TYR A 50 -10.81 -3.19 -8.59
CA TYR A 50 -11.68 -4.32 -8.91
C TYR A 50 -11.90 -4.47 -10.41
N HIS A 51 -12.26 -5.68 -10.79
CA HIS A 51 -12.73 -6.05 -12.12
C HIS A 51 -14.00 -6.90 -11.98
N ASP A 52 -15.10 -6.49 -12.65
CA ASP A 52 -16.34 -7.24 -12.63
C ASP A 52 -16.25 -8.47 -13.54
N GLN A 53 -16.55 -9.64 -12.98
CA GLN A 53 -16.63 -10.92 -13.69
C GLN A 53 -18.09 -11.35 -13.91
N SER A 54 -18.95 -10.46 -14.36
CA SER A 54 -20.39 -10.68 -14.53
C SER A 54 -20.74 -11.87 -15.43
N GLY A 55 -19.82 -12.28 -16.32
CA GLY A 55 -19.98 -13.47 -17.16
C GLY A 55 -19.79 -14.81 -16.43
N ARG A 56 -19.22 -14.83 -15.21
CA ARG A 56 -19.01 -16.06 -14.40
C ARG A 56 -20.07 -16.30 -13.36
N ALA A 57 -20.45 -15.27 -12.62
CA ALA A 57 -21.54 -15.32 -11.65
C ALA A 57 -22.01 -13.90 -11.31
N ALA A 58 -23.27 -13.78 -10.84
CA ALA A 58 -23.76 -12.50 -10.32
C ALA A 58 -22.86 -12.03 -9.17
N HIS A 59 -22.37 -10.79 -9.25
CA HIS A 59 -21.48 -10.17 -8.27
C HIS A 59 -20.09 -10.81 -8.14
N ALA A 60 -19.66 -11.64 -9.10
CA ALA A 60 -18.30 -12.14 -9.13
C ALA A 60 -17.32 -11.00 -9.47
N ARG A 61 -16.24 -10.86 -8.67
CA ARG A 61 -15.24 -9.81 -8.82
C ARG A 61 -13.84 -10.33 -8.55
N ASP A 62 -12.91 -9.80 -9.30
CA ASP A 62 -11.49 -9.86 -8.96
C ASP A 62 -11.08 -8.56 -8.28
N TYR A 63 -10.21 -8.67 -7.30
CA TYR A 63 -9.70 -7.53 -6.54
C TYR A 63 -8.17 -7.51 -6.57
N ILE A 64 -7.63 -6.29 -6.60
CA ILE A 64 -6.23 -6.00 -6.37
C ILE A 64 -6.12 -5.00 -5.22
N HIS A 65 -5.34 -5.35 -4.21
CA HIS A 65 -4.85 -4.41 -3.21
C HIS A 65 -3.46 -3.97 -3.63
N MET A 66 -3.22 -2.68 -3.82
CA MET A 66 -1.93 -2.14 -4.23
C MET A 66 -1.36 -1.26 -3.13
N ALA A 67 -0.11 -1.48 -2.77
CA ALA A 67 0.58 -0.67 -1.77
C ALA A 67 2.08 -0.55 -2.06
N PRO A 68 2.70 0.60 -1.73
CA PRO A 68 4.14 0.80 -1.88
C PRO A 68 4.90 0.18 -0.71
N LEU A 69 6.13 -0.23 -0.97
CA LEU A 69 7.09 -0.56 0.07
C LEU A 69 8.51 -0.12 -0.31
N GLU A 70 9.29 0.20 0.70
CA GLU A 70 10.72 0.47 0.63
C GLU A 70 11.45 -0.65 1.37
N VAL A 71 12.52 -1.15 0.78
CA VAL A 71 13.44 -2.10 1.40
C VAL A 71 14.81 -1.46 1.48
N ASN A 72 15.29 -1.26 2.69
CA ASN A 72 16.63 -0.74 2.96
C ASN A 72 17.53 -1.86 3.47
N ARG A 73 18.61 -2.14 2.74
CA ARG A 73 19.66 -3.06 3.14
C ARG A 73 20.97 -2.30 3.26
N GLY A 74 21.40 -2.01 4.51
CA GLY A 74 22.69 -1.37 4.76
C GLY A 74 22.86 -0.01 4.09
N GLY A 75 21.79 0.78 3.93
CA GLY A 75 21.81 2.08 3.28
C GLY A 75 21.47 2.06 1.78
N THR A 76 21.30 0.88 1.19
CA THR A 76 20.80 0.74 -0.20
C THR A 76 19.29 0.61 -0.18
N TYR A 77 18.60 1.55 -0.83
CA TYR A 77 17.16 1.65 -0.88
C TYR A 77 16.63 1.11 -2.21
N ARG A 78 15.62 0.23 -2.12
CA ARG A 78 14.85 -0.28 -3.26
C ARG A 78 13.38 -0.09 -3.00
N TYR A 79 12.62 0.24 -4.03
CA TYR A 79 11.20 0.53 -3.93
C TYR A 79 10.41 -0.46 -4.75
N PHE A 80 9.25 -0.86 -4.23
CA PHE A 80 8.39 -1.81 -4.88
C PHE A 80 6.93 -1.39 -4.75
N ILE A 81 6.13 -1.88 -5.68
CA ILE A 81 4.68 -1.97 -5.54
C ILE A 81 4.35 -3.42 -5.22
N TRP A 82 3.65 -3.63 -4.12
CA TRP A 82 3.04 -4.91 -3.79
C TRP A 82 1.62 -4.94 -4.30
N LEU A 83 1.20 -6.08 -4.88
CA LEU A 83 -0.18 -6.41 -5.17
C LEU A 83 -0.62 -7.63 -4.36
N GLY A 84 -1.76 -7.49 -3.68
CA GLY A 84 -2.53 -8.61 -3.11
C GLY A 84 -3.69 -8.94 -4.04
N ILE A 85 -3.62 -10.06 -4.77
CA ILE A 85 -4.57 -10.40 -5.85
C ILE A 85 -5.50 -11.51 -5.36
N TRP A 86 -6.83 -11.31 -5.45
CA TRP A 86 -7.82 -12.28 -5.03
C TRP A 86 -9.15 -12.13 -5.78
N ASN A 87 -10.05 -13.10 -5.65
CA ASN A 87 -11.39 -13.03 -6.22
C ASN A 87 -12.48 -13.49 -5.24
N THR A 88 -13.71 -13.16 -5.54
CA THR A 88 -14.87 -13.52 -4.70
C THR A 88 -15.34 -14.95 -4.90
N LEU A 89 -14.92 -15.63 -5.96
CA LEU A 89 -15.38 -16.99 -6.29
C LEU A 89 -14.65 -18.07 -5.49
N GLN A 90 -13.59 -17.71 -4.74
CA GLN A 90 -12.78 -18.65 -3.95
C GLN A 90 -12.42 -19.91 -4.75
N ASP A 91 -12.11 -19.74 -6.06
CA ASP A 91 -11.56 -20.83 -6.84
C ASP A 91 -10.45 -21.46 -6.00
N ASN A 92 -10.39 -22.79 -5.87
CA ASN A 92 -9.49 -23.58 -5.01
C ASN A 92 -7.98 -23.26 -5.21
N GLN A 93 -7.65 -22.04 -5.56
CA GLN A 93 -6.30 -21.54 -5.78
C GLN A 93 -5.67 -21.21 -4.42
N THR A 94 -4.68 -21.99 -4.07
CA THR A 94 -3.81 -21.73 -2.93
C THR A 94 -2.81 -20.64 -3.32
N GLY A 95 -3.04 -19.40 -2.94
CA GLY A 95 -2.10 -18.27 -2.84
C GLY A 95 -0.77 -18.27 -3.63
N GLY A 96 -0.76 -18.88 -4.82
CA GLY A 96 0.41 -19.02 -5.71
C GLY A 96 0.41 -17.99 -6.84
N PRO A 97 1.31 -18.17 -7.84
CA PRO A 97 1.36 -17.34 -9.03
C PRO A 97 0.01 -17.22 -9.73
N ARG A 98 -0.29 -16.03 -10.28
CA ARG A 98 -1.51 -15.72 -11.03
C ARG A 98 -1.15 -15.39 -12.47
N ASP A 99 -1.74 -16.14 -13.40
CA ASP A 99 -1.59 -15.88 -14.84
C ASP A 99 -1.98 -14.44 -15.19
N GLY A 100 -1.15 -13.80 -16.02
CA GLY A 100 -1.33 -12.42 -16.45
C GLY A 100 -0.83 -11.35 -15.49
N PHE A 101 -0.13 -11.74 -14.43
CA PHE A 101 0.53 -10.81 -13.51
C PHE A 101 2.07 -10.91 -13.53
N GLU A 102 2.64 -11.62 -14.50
CA GLU A 102 4.08 -11.62 -14.78
C GLU A 102 4.55 -10.22 -15.23
N SER A 103 3.67 -9.49 -15.86
CA SER A 103 3.82 -8.08 -16.23
C SER A 103 2.46 -7.40 -16.11
N ILE A 104 2.44 -6.17 -15.67
CA ILE A 104 1.23 -5.35 -15.58
C ILE A 104 1.45 -3.98 -16.19
N VAL A 105 0.36 -3.34 -16.61
CA VAL A 105 0.37 -1.92 -16.99
C VAL A 105 -0.35 -1.13 -15.91
N VAL A 106 0.35 -0.24 -15.24
CA VAL A 106 -0.26 0.75 -14.35
C VAL A 106 -0.42 2.05 -15.13
N MET A 107 -1.63 2.56 -15.19
CA MET A 107 -1.95 3.82 -15.83
C MET A 107 -2.13 4.87 -14.74
N ALA A 108 -1.41 5.99 -14.84
CA ALA A 108 -1.50 7.12 -13.94
C ALA A 108 -1.86 8.36 -14.76
N ASP A 109 -3.07 8.92 -14.56
CA ASP A 109 -3.62 10.03 -15.33
C ASP A 109 -3.53 9.84 -16.87
N GLY A 110 -3.73 8.59 -17.32
CA GLY A 110 -3.68 8.20 -18.73
C GLY A 110 -2.30 7.79 -19.25
N GLU A 111 -1.21 8.01 -18.50
CA GLU A 111 0.15 7.63 -18.86
C GLU A 111 0.44 6.16 -18.46
N PRO A 112 0.70 5.25 -19.41
CA PRO A 112 0.96 3.85 -19.12
C PRO A 112 2.40 3.61 -18.69
N LYS A 113 2.59 2.79 -17.66
CA LYS A 113 3.88 2.24 -17.24
C LYS A 113 3.79 0.73 -17.14
N VAL A 114 4.64 0.02 -17.90
CA VAL A 114 4.78 -1.42 -17.76
C VAL A 114 5.67 -1.71 -16.55
N LEU A 115 5.23 -2.61 -15.71
CA LEU A 115 5.97 -3.12 -14.56
C LEU A 115 6.14 -4.63 -14.70
N GLU A 116 7.39 -5.10 -14.60
CA GLU A 116 7.74 -6.51 -14.64
C GLU A 116 7.77 -7.09 -13.23
N LEU A 117 7.32 -8.32 -13.11
CA LEU A 117 7.27 -9.03 -11.84
C LEU A 117 8.69 -9.29 -11.30
N SER A 118 8.95 -8.86 -10.07
CA SER A 118 10.15 -9.24 -9.31
C SER A 118 10.00 -10.59 -8.60
N GLY A 119 8.78 -10.96 -8.23
CA GLY A 119 8.44 -12.27 -7.69
C GLY A 119 7.13 -12.31 -6.91
N TRP A 120 6.76 -13.54 -6.48
CA TRP A 120 5.49 -13.87 -5.86
C TRP A 120 5.54 -13.98 -4.33
N THR A 121 6.68 -13.74 -3.73
CA THR A 121 6.86 -13.90 -2.28
C THR A 121 7.68 -12.76 -1.70
N ALA A 122 7.57 -12.52 -0.41
CA ALA A 122 8.37 -11.52 0.31
C ALA A 122 9.89 -11.76 0.15
N ALA A 123 10.32 -13.02 -0.06
CA ALA A 123 11.72 -13.35 -0.30
C ALA A 123 12.28 -12.68 -1.57
N SER A 124 11.46 -12.44 -2.61
CA SER A 124 11.90 -11.78 -3.84
C SER A 124 12.30 -10.31 -3.62
N VAL A 125 11.82 -9.68 -2.54
CA VAL A 125 12.22 -8.33 -2.13
C VAL A 125 13.21 -8.34 -0.95
N GLY A 126 13.63 -9.52 -0.50
CA GLY A 126 14.62 -9.69 0.55
C GLY A 126 14.05 -9.76 1.97
N ALA A 127 12.73 -9.90 2.13
CA ALA A 127 12.08 -10.09 3.43
C ALA A 127 11.90 -11.59 3.73
N SER A 128 12.01 -11.97 5.01
CA SER A 128 11.83 -13.36 5.47
C SER A 128 10.38 -13.74 5.70
N GLU A 129 9.48 -12.75 5.87
CA GLU A 129 8.07 -12.94 6.19
C GLU A 129 7.19 -12.06 5.30
N PRO A 130 5.90 -12.42 5.11
CA PRO A 130 4.93 -11.56 4.44
C PRO A 130 4.88 -10.16 5.07
N ILE A 131 4.87 -9.14 4.22
CA ILE A 131 4.89 -7.73 4.64
C ILE A 131 3.46 -7.24 4.88
N TYR A 132 2.56 -7.60 3.98
CA TYR A 132 1.14 -7.24 4.08
C TYR A 132 0.30 -8.43 4.51
N LEU A 133 -0.74 -8.15 5.27
CA LEU A 133 -1.76 -9.15 5.58
C LEU A 133 -2.57 -9.47 4.33
N LYS A 134 -2.72 -10.76 4.05
CA LYS A 134 -3.54 -11.23 2.94
C LYS A 134 -5.01 -10.88 3.19
N PRO A 135 -5.70 -10.28 2.21
CA PRO A 135 -7.16 -10.01 2.33
C PRO A 135 -7.98 -11.28 2.58
N VAL A 136 -7.60 -12.37 1.91
CA VAL A 136 -8.14 -13.73 2.08
C VAL A 136 -7.00 -14.75 1.98
N ALA A 137 -7.15 -15.93 2.56
CA ALA A 137 -6.10 -16.94 2.58
C ALA A 137 -5.64 -17.37 1.17
N SER A 138 -6.53 -17.33 0.17
CA SER A 138 -6.26 -17.66 -1.24
C SER A 138 -5.64 -16.52 -2.03
N SER A 139 -5.39 -15.34 -1.44
CA SER A 139 -4.77 -14.24 -2.18
C SER A 139 -3.31 -14.55 -2.53
N SER A 140 -2.92 -14.08 -3.71
CA SER A 140 -1.54 -14.14 -4.21
C SER A 140 -0.86 -12.81 -3.96
N ASP A 141 0.41 -12.85 -3.56
CA ASP A 141 1.26 -11.66 -3.49
C ASP A 141 2.04 -11.53 -4.80
N ALA A 142 2.24 -10.31 -5.27
CA ALA A 142 3.13 -10.01 -6.39
C ALA A 142 3.89 -8.72 -6.09
N TYR A 143 5.17 -8.67 -6.44
CA TYR A 143 6.06 -7.55 -6.16
C TYR A 143 6.68 -7.05 -7.46
N TYR A 144 6.65 -5.74 -7.67
CA TYR A 144 7.17 -5.06 -8.87
C TYR A 144 8.14 -3.97 -8.43
N GLU A 145 9.38 -4.03 -8.91
CA GLU A 145 10.36 -3.01 -8.59
C GLU A 145 10.05 -1.72 -9.35
N VAL A 146 10.13 -0.60 -8.66
CA VAL A 146 9.86 0.74 -9.21
C VAL A 146 10.87 1.75 -8.68
N THR A 147 10.87 2.94 -9.25
CA THR A 147 11.66 4.06 -8.73
C THR A 147 10.87 4.87 -7.71
N ALA A 148 11.57 5.59 -6.83
CA ALA A 148 10.93 6.54 -5.91
C ALA A 148 10.14 7.62 -6.68
N ASP A 149 10.68 8.10 -7.82
CA ASP A 149 10.00 9.09 -8.66
C ASP A 149 8.67 8.57 -9.22
N TYR A 150 8.61 7.27 -9.55
CA TYR A 150 7.35 6.68 -10.00
C TYR A 150 6.31 6.58 -8.88
N LEU A 151 6.74 6.30 -7.64
CA LEU A 151 5.84 6.34 -6.49
C LEU A 151 5.31 7.75 -6.21
N ARG A 152 6.13 8.81 -6.43
CA ARG A 152 5.66 10.21 -6.35
C ARG A 152 4.62 10.51 -7.41
N LEU A 153 4.89 10.12 -8.66
CA LEU A 153 3.93 10.28 -9.76
C LEU A 153 2.59 9.61 -9.40
N LEU A 154 2.59 8.37 -8.90
CA LEU A 154 1.37 7.70 -8.47
C LEU A 154 0.66 8.42 -7.30
N ALA A 155 1.42 8.98 -6.34
CA ALA A 155 0.85 9.70 -5.21
C ALA A 155 0.19 11.03 -5.59
N GLU A 156 0.66 11.64 -6.67
CA GLU A 156 0.14 12.90 -7.24
C GLU A 156 -1.01 12.68 -8.22
N SER A 157 -1.12 11.45 -8.78
CA SER A 157 -2.14 11.11 -9.76
C SER A 157 -3.56 11.11 -9.17
N THR A 158 -4.52 11.49 -10.01
CA THR A 158 -5.95 11.53 -9.67
C THR A 158 -6.70 10.31 -10.19
N ASP A 159 -6.24 9.70 -11.28
CA ASP A 159 -6.80 8.47 -11.87
C ASP A 159 -5.70 7.42 -12.02
N VAL A 160 -5.77 6.36 -11.21
CA VAL A 160 -4.86 5.22 -11.29
C VAL A 160 -5.66 3.99 -11.65
N ARG A 161 -5.20 3.24 -12.66
CA ARG A 161 -5.81 1.99 -13.13
C ARG A 161 -4.75 0.93 -13.33
N ILE A 162 -5.13 -0.32 -13.23
CA ILE A 162 -4.22 -1.45 -13.43
C ILE A 162 -4.78 -2.34 -14.54
N ARG A 163 -3.92 -2.81 -15.44
CA ARG A 163 -4.27 -3.82 -16.43
C ARG A 163 -3.28 -4.97 -16.35
N SER A 164 -3.81 -6.19 -16.25
CA SER A 164 -3.00 -7.42 -16.33
C SER A 164 -2.61 -7.72 -17.79
N SER A 165 -1.48 -8.43 -17.98
CA SER A 165 -0.92 -8.73 -19.32
C SER A 165 -1.44 -10.03 -19.94
N GLY A 166 -2.18 -10.86 -19.21
CA GLY A 166 -2.67 -12.15 -19.69
C GLY A 166 -3.48 -12.06 -20.98
N SER A 167 -3.68 -13.18 -21.64
CA SER A 167 -4.37 -13.31 -22.94
C SER A 167 -5.79 -12.70 -22.97
N ARG A 168 -6.36 -12.39 -21.83
CA ARG A 168 -7.63 -11.70 -21.63
C ARG A 168 -7.48 -10.37 -20.89
N GLY A 169 -6.30 -9.79 -20.82
CA GLY A 169 -5.90 -8.56 -20.13
C GLY A 169 -7.03 -7.82 -19.41
N ALA A 170 -7.27 -8.14 -18.14
CA ALA A 170 -8.33 -7.49 -17.37
C ALA A 170 -7.93 -6.07 -16.95
N SER A 171 -8.84 -5.12 -17.10
CA SER A 171 -8.69 -3.76 -16.58
C SER A 171 -9.34 -3.69 -15.21
N TYR A 172 -8.61 -3.17 -14.24
CA TYR A 172 -9.04 -2.97 -12.87
C TYR A 172 -9.26 -1.49 -12.60
N GLU A 173 -10.47 -1.16 -12.20
CA GLU A 173 -10.91 0.19 -11.88
C GLU A 173 -10.75 0.46 -10.37
N PRO A 174 -10.55 1.72 -9.96
CA PRO A 174 -10.52 2.05 -8.53
C PRO A 174 -11.82 1.65 -7.83
N TRP A 175 -11.69 0.97 -6.68
CA TRP A 175 -12.83 0.72 -5.79
C TRP A 175 -13.26 2.01 -5.09
N ASN A 176 -14.54 2.15 -4.76
CA ASN A 176 -15.10 3.32 -4.09
C ASN A 176 -14.27 3.73 -2.85
N ASN A 177 -14.12 5.05 -2.67
CA ASN A 177 -13.46 5.67 -1.52
C ASN A 177 -11.98 5.26 -1.34
N GLN A 178 -11.14 5.68 -2.29
CA GLN A 178 -9.68 5.49 -2.25
C GLN A 178 -8.94 6.50 -1.35
N GLU A 179 -9.64 7.43 -0.71
CA GLU A 179 -9.03 8.58 -0.02
C GLU A 179 -7.99 8.14 1.03
N ARG A 180 -8.30 7.09 1.81
CA ARG A 180 -7.37 6.58 2.82
C ARG A 180 -6.13 5.93 2.21
N GLY A 181 -6.30 5.18 1.12
CA GLY A 181 -5.19 4.57 0.38
C GLY A 181 -4.29 5.63 -0.27
N LEU A 182 -4.89 6.65 -0.92
CA LEU A 182 -4.16 7.78 -1.50
C LEU A 182 -3.42 8.59 -0.43
N THR A 183 -4.07 8.85 0.71
CA THR A 183 -3.42 9.54 1.84
C THR A 183 -2.24 8.73 2.37
N SER A 184 -2.39 7.40 2.51
CA SER A 184 -1.31 6.50 2.90
C SER A 184 -0.14 6.53 1.90
N LEU A 185 -0.42 6.53 0.60
CA LEU A 185 0.60 6.60 -0.45
C LEU A 185 1.35 7.94 -0.41
N ARG A 186 0.62 9.07 -0.25
CA ARG A 186 1.22 10.41 -0.12
C ARG A 186 2.09 10.53 1.14
N GLU A 187 1.63 10.00 2.27
CA GLU A 187 2.42 9.96 3.50
C GLU A 187 3.68 9.11 3.32
N PHE A 188 3.56 7.92 2.71
CA PHE A 188 4.69 7.06 2.40
C PHE A 188 5.75 7.79 1.57
N VAL A 189 5.35 8.42 0.47
CA VAL A 189 6.25 9.15 -0.44
C VAL A 189 6.95 10.32 0.25
N ARG A 190 6.30 10.97 1.22
CA ARG A 190 6.92 12.02 2.04
C ARG A 190 7.93 11.47 3.05
N ASP A 191 7.67 10.27 3.60
CA ASP A 191 8.44 9.69 4.70
C ASP A 191 9.66 8.89 4.22
N VAL A 192 9.62 8.33 2.98
CA VAL A 192 10.75 7.56 2.41
C VAL A 192 11.89 8.48 1.99
N ARG A 193 13.11 7.98 2.15
CA ARG A 193 14.35 8.70 1.81
C ARG A 193 14.68 8.53 0.32
N TYR A 194 15.32 9.53 -0.25
CA TYR A 194 15.77 9.57 -1.64
C TYR A 194 17.29 9.59 -1.70
#